data_7d898e22aedff096b6fbd45e2c1223bf
#
_entry.id   7d898e22aedff096b6fbd45e2c1223bf
#
_cell.length_a   1.000
_cell.length_b   1.000
_cell.length_c   1.000
_cell.angle_alpha   90.00
_cell.angle_beta   90.00
_cell.angle_gamma   90.00
#
_symmetry.space_group_name_H-M   'P 1'
#
loop_
_entity.id
_entity.type
_entity.pdbx_description
1 polymer ?
#
loop_
_entity_poly.entity_id
_entity_poly.type
_entity_poly.pdbx_seq_one_letter_code
_entity_poly.pdbx_strand_id
1 'polypeptide(L)'
;MRPRLVAALLAVSLEPAFAQSAVGGATLSQRELLGMRLFNQSCRVCHSKPQMTSPLYGPELSQSSGGGQESALREVISNGTPRMPGFKYHFDPAQIEAIVAYLKTIPTPAAPALSGTAR
;
A
#
# COMPACT_ATOMS: atom_id res chain seq x y z
N MET A 1 44.89 49.39 20.31
CA MET A 1 43.78 48.48 20.61
C MET A 1 42.86 48.41 19.37
N ARG A 2 42.81 47.27 18.67
CA ARG A 2 41.96 47.07 17.49
C ARG A 2 40.87 46.05 17.86
N PRO A 3 39.58 46.35 17.72
CA PRO A 3 38.53 45.37 17.98
C PRO A 3 38.44 44.36 16.81
N ARG A 4 38.44 43.05 17.14
CA ARG A 4 38.20 41.97 16.22
C ARG A 4 36.70 41.77 16.10
N LEU A 5 36.13 42.08 14.92
CA LEU A 5 34.77 41.70 14.54
C LEU A 5 34.74 40.20 14.23
N VAL A 6 34.02 39.44 15.05
CA VAL A 6 33.70 38.04 14.83
C VAL A 6 32.39 37.99 14.01
N ALA A 7 32.50 37.65 12.76
CA ALA A 7 31.33 37.41 11.90
C ALA A 7 30.78 36.00 12.21
N ALA A 8 29.62 35.93 12.83
CA ALA A 8 28.88 34.68 13.01
C ALA A 8 28.16 34.32 11.71
N LEU A 9 28.60 33.25 11.03
CA LEU A 9 27.93 32.66 9.88
C LEU A 9 26.78 31.78 10.40
N LEU A 10 25.54 32.25 10.25
CA LEU A 10 24.32 31.45 10.44
C LEU A 10 24.17 30.53 9.24
N ALA A 11 24.47 29.24 9.40
CA ALA A 11 24.16 28.20 8.44
C ALA A 11 22.64 27.88 8.51
N VAL A 12 21.88 28.32 7.52
CA VAL A 12 20.46 27.94 7.35
C VAL A 12 20.46 26.56 6.73
N SER A 13 20.15 25.54 7.53
CA SER A 13 19.93 24.17 7.06
C SER A 13 18.59 24.10 6.35
N LEU A 14 18.60 23.97 5.02
CA LEU A 14 17.41 23.73 4.19
C LEU A 14 17.11 22.22 4.24
N GLU A 15 16.24 21.79 5.17
CA GLU A 15 15.74 20.42 5.17
C GLU A 15 14.67 20.28 4.07
N PRO A 16 14.80 19.30 3.13
CA PRO A 16 13.75 19.06 2.16
C PRO A 16 12.55 18.42 2.84
N ALA A 17 11.46 19.16 2.98
CA ALA A 17 10.17 18.61 3.40
C ALA A 17 9.64 17.71 2.30
N PHE A 18 9.80 16.40 2.44
CA PHE A 18 9.12 15.44 1.57
C PHE A 18 7.62 15.48 1.85
N ALA A 19 6.85 15.99 0.90
CA ALA A 19 5.40 16.01 0.96
C ALA A 19 4.88 14.56 1.01
N GLN A 20 4.30 14.17 2.13
CA GLN A 20 3.65 12.88 2.32
C GLN A 20 2.25 12.95 1.71
N SER A 21 1.97 12.07 0.75
CA SER A 21 0.65 12.00 0.14
C SER A 21 -0.33 11.32 1.11
N ALA A 22 -1.34 12.06 1.54
CA ALA A 22 -2.41 11.54 2.39
C ALA A 22 -3.42 10.75 1.54
N VAL A 23 -3.66 9.50 1.90
CA VAL A 23 -4.73 8.67 1.33
C VAL A 23 -5.67 8.29 2.47
N GLY A 24 -6.92 8.68 2.37
CA GLY A 24 -7.93 8.32 3.36
C GLY A 24 -7.73 8.86 4.77
N GLY A 25 -7.12 10.03 4.93
CA GLY A 25 -6.92 10.68 6.24
C GLY A 25 -5.73 10.15 7.06
N ALA A 26 -5.12 9.05 6.69
CA ALA A 26 -3.87 8.54 7.29
C ALA A 26 -2.69 8.79 6.35
N THR A 27 -1.60 9.30 6.90
CA THR A 27 -0.35 9.48 6.16
C THR A 27 0.34 8.14 6.01
N LEU A 28 0.49 7.64 4.77
CA LEU A 28 1.22 6.41 4.49
C LEU A 28 2.72 6.59 4.77
N SER A 29 3.33 5.57 5.36
CA SER A 29 4.79 5.47 5.50
C SER A 29 5.45 5.29 4.11
N GLN A 30 6.76 5.51 4.01
CA GLN A 30 7.51 5.30 2.77
C GLN A 30 7.40 3.87 2.24
N ARG A 31 7.34 2.88 3.16
CA ARG A 31 7.13 1.48 2.81
C ARG A 31 5.74 1.24 2.20
N GLU A 32 4.70 1.78 2.82
CA GLU A 32 3.33 1.67 2.32
C GLU A 32 3.13 2.41 1.00
N LEU A 33 3.78 3.56 0.81
CA LEU A 33 3.79 4.29 -0.47
C LEU A 33 4.45 3.47 -1.58
N LEU A 34 5.56 2.80 -1.29
CA LEU A 34 6.18 1.86 -2.23
C LEU A 34 5.20 0.74 -2.57
N GLY A 35 4.60 0.11 -1.55
CA GLY A 35 3.61 -0.95 -1.72
C GLY A 35 2.42 -0.52 -2.57
N MET A 36 1.89 0.67 -2.34
CA MET A 36 0.81 1.27 -3.13
C MET A 36 1.18 1.39 -4.61
N ARG A 37 2.41 1.85 -4.92
CA ARG A 37 2.87 1.98 -6.31
C ARG A 37 2.97 0.63 -7.00
N LEU A 38 3.59 -0.36 -6.33
CA LEU A 38 3.73 -1.72 -6.85
C LEU A 38 2.37 -2.41 -7.05
N PHE A 39 1.45 -2.23 -6.09
CA PHE A 39 0.07 -2.71 -6.18
C PHE A 39 -0.64 -2.11 -7.39
N ASN A 40 -0.58 -0.80 -7.57
CA ASN A 40 -1.23 -0.12 -8.69
C ASN A 40 -0.66 -0.55 -10.04
N GLN A 41 0.63 -0.85 -10.09
CA GLN A 41 1.32 -1.28 -11.31
C GLN A 41 0.97 -2.71 -11.71
N SER A 42 0.88 -3.64 -10.77
CA SER A 42 0.87 -5.08 -11.07
C SER A 42 -0.34 -5.84 -10.56
N CYS A 43 -1.04 -5.36 -9.54
CA CYS A 43 -2.13 -6.08 -8.87
C CYS A 43 -3.50 -5.48 -9.20
N ARG A 44 -3.57 -4.16 -9.33
CA ARG A 44 -4.81 -3.41 -9.50
C ARG A 44 -5.64 -3.89 -10.70
N VAL A 45 -5.01 -4.31 -11.77
CA VAL A 45 -5.68 -4.77 -13.00
C VAL A 45 -6.67 -5.92 -12.73
N CYS A 46 -6.38 -6.78 -11.75
CA CYS A 46 -7.24 -7.90 -11.37
C CYS A 46 -7.98 -7.67 -10.04
N HIS A 47 -7.45 -6.84 -9.15
CA HIS A 47 -7.92 -6.68 -7.77
C HIS A 47 -8.63 -5.35 -7.47
N SER A 48 -8.83 -4.49 -8.46
CA SER A 48 -9.75 -3.35 -8.32
C SER A 48 -11.12 -3.74 -8.84
N LYS A 49 -12.16 -3.17 -8.23
CA LYS A 49 -13.52 -3.33 -8.74
C LYS A 49 -13.55 -2.93 -10.21
N PRO A 50 -13.77 -3.86 -11.13
CA PRO A 50 -13.90 -3.52 -12.53
C PRO A 50 -15.24 -2.80 -12.74
N GLN A 51 -15.27 -1.92 -13.73
CA GLN A 51 -16.52 -1.32 -14.20
C GLN A 51 -17.53 -2.40 -14.70
N MET A 52 -16.98 -3.56 -15.08
CA MET A 52 -17.74 -4.75 -15.48
C MET A 52 -17.43 -5.89 -14.50
N THR A 53 -18.46 -6.55 -14.01
CA THR A 53 -18.32 -7.75 -13.18
C THR A 53 -17.90 -8.92 -14.05
N SER A 54 -16.76 -9.52 -13.73
CA SER A 54 -16.26 -10.72 -14.40
C SER A 54 -15.72 -11.72 -13.40
N PRO A 55 -16.05 -13.01 -13.49
CA PRO A 55 -15.50 -14.05 -12.62
C PRO A 55 -14.01 -14.32 -12.86
N LEU A 56 -13.42 -13.70 -13.89
CA LEU A 56 -12.00 -13.82 -14.21
C LEU A 56 -11.12 -12.94 -13.31
N TYR A 57 -11.71 -11.89 -12.71
CA TYR A 57 -10.97 -11.00 -11.83
C TYR A 57 -10.82 -11.57 -10.42
N GLY A 58 -9.79 -11.11 -9.72
CA GLY A 58 -9.55 -11.46 -8.32
C GLY A 58 -10.53 -10.75 -7.38
N PRO A 59 -10.59 -11.15 -6.10
CA PRO A 59 -11.37 -10.45 -5.10
C PRO A 59 -10.81 -9.05 -4.83
N GLU A 60 -11.67 -8.14 -4.39
CA GLU A 60 -11.24 -6.86 -3.84
C GLU A 60 -10.38 -7.09 -2.60
N LEU A 61 -9.22 -6.44 -2.54
CA LEU A 61 -8.27 -6.63 -1.45
C LEU A 61 -8.42 -5.56 -0.37
N SER A 62 -8.22 -5.97 0.88
CA SER A 62 -8.29 -5.12 2.07
C SER A 62 -7.42 -5.68 3.19
N GLN A 63 -7.39 -5.01 4.32
CA GLN A 63 -6.67 -5.47 5.51
C GLN A 63 -7.13 -6.85 6.03
N SER A 64 -8.33 -7.30 5.67
CA SER A 64 -8.85 -8.63 6.02
C SER A 64 -8.49 -9.72 5.02
N SER A 65 -7.88 -9.39 3.88
CA SER A 65 -7.44 -10.37 2.90
C SER A 65 -6.43 -11.35 3.49
N GLY A 66 -6.45 -12.59 3.04
CA GLY A 66 -5.62 -13.65 3.62
C GLY A 66 -6.01 -13.99 5.07
N GLY A 67 -7.27 -13.75 5.47
CA GLY A 67 -7.70 -13.90 6.86
C GLY A 67 -7.06 -12.88 7.80
N GLY A 68 -6.60 -11.75 7.29
CA GLY A 68 -5.87 -10.73 8.04
C GLY A 68 -4.41 -11.10 8.35
N GLN A 69 -3.94 -12.25 7.89
CA GLN A 69 -2.59 -12.74 8.18
C GLN A 69 -1.59 -12.34 7.08
N GLU A 70 -0.55 -11.63 7.48
CA GLU A 70 0.49 -11.17 6.56
C GLU A 70 1.29 -12.32 5.92
N SER A 71 1.51 -13.40 6.67
CA SER A 71 2.17 -14.60 6.16
C SER A 71 1.41 -15.24 5.00
N ALA A 72 0.08 -15.30 5.09
CA ALA A 72 -0.76 -15.81 4.02
C ALA A 72 -0.74 -14.90 2.79
N LEU A 73 -0.78 -13.58 2.98
CA LEU A 73 -0.62 -12.62 1.89
C LEU A 73 0.73 -12.77 1.20
N ARG A 74 1.80 -12.85 1.98
CA ARG A 74 3.17 -13.02 1.48
C ARG A 74 3.29 -14.28 0.65
N GLU A 75 2.77 -15.40 1.14
CA GLU A 75 2.80 -16.69 0.45
C GLU A 75 2.07 -16.62 -0.91
N VAL A 76 0.83 -16.09 -0.91
CA VAL A 76 0.03 -15.97 -2.12
C VAL A 76 0.67 -15.02 -3.13
N ILE A 77 1.19 -13.88 -2.70
CA ILE A 77 1.87 -12.93 -3.60
C ILE A 77 3.13 -13.57 -4.19
N SER A 78 3.92 -14.26 -3.37
CA SER A 78 5.17 -14.87 -3.82
C SER A 78 4.96 -16.02 -4.79
N ASN A 79 4.11 -16.96 -4.45
CA ASN A 79 3.97 -18.22 -5.16
C ASN A 79 2.74 -18.30 -6.09
N GLY A 80 1.79 -17.39 -5.92
CA GLY A 80 0.57 -17.35 -6.71
C GLY A 80 -0.46 -18.43 -6.31
N THR A 81 -1.46 -18.56 -7.15
CA THR A 81 -2.52 -19.58 -7.09
C THR A 81 -2.80 -20.07 -8.52
N PRO A 82 -3.62 -21.10 -8.74
CA PRO A 82 -3.99 -21.53 -10.10
C PRO A 82 -4.57 -20.42 -11.00
N ARG A 83 -5.04 -19.31 -10.39
CA ARG A 83 -5.65 -18.17 -11.11
C ARG A 83 -4.88 -16.86 -10.97
N MET A 84 -3.83 -16.83 -10.19
CA MET A 84 -3.01 -15.65 -9.94
C MET A 84 -1.53 -16.02 -10.11
N PRO A 85 -0.75 -15.30 -10.93
CA PRO A 85 0.68 -15.57 -11.07
C PRO A 85 1.41 -15.28 -9.75
N GLY A 86 2.50 -16.02 -9.51
CA GLY A 86 3.43 -15.72 -8.42
C GLY A 86 4.44 -14.65 -8.83
N PHE A 87 4.79 -13.77 -7.90
CA PHE A 87 5.61 -12.60 -8.15
C PHE A 87 7.04 -12.68 -7.59
N LYS A 88 7.45 -13.79 -6.97
CA LYS A 88 8.78 -13.93 -6.35
C LYS A 88 9.97 -13.77 -7.31
N TYR A 89 9.76 -13.89 -8.62
CA TYR A 89 10.78 -13.64 -9.65
C TYR A 89 10.66 -12.25 -10.28
N HIS A 90 9.62 -11.51 -9.93
CA HIS A 90 9.35 -10.17 -10.42
C HIS A 90 9.64 -9.10 -9.37
N PHE A 91 9.34 -9.40 -8.10
CA PHE A 91 9.58 -8.54 -6.97
C PHE A 91 10.59 -9.17 -6.01
N ASP A 92 11.46 -8.35 -5.44
CA ASP A 92 12.28 -8.76 -4.31
C ASP A 92 11.45 -8.91 -3.01
N PRO A 93 12.00 -9.58 -1.98
CA PRO A 93 11.28 -9.77 -0.72
C PRO A 93 10.82 -8.46 -0.06
N ALA A 94 11.63 -7.39 -0.13
CA ALA A 94 11.28 -6.10 0.47
C ALA A 94 10.11 -5.42 -0.26
N GLN A 95 10.01 -5.60 -1.58
CA GLN A 95 8.90 -5.12 -2.40
C GLN A 95 7.61 -5.89 -2.10
N ILE A 96 7.68 -7.21 -1.91
CA ILE A 96 6.54 -8.04 -1.48
C ILE A 96 6.06 -7.58 -0.10
N GLU A 97 6.98 -7.37 0.85
CA GLU A 97 6.65 -6.83 2.17
C GLU A 97 6.02 -5.44 2.12
N ALA A 98 6.44 -4.60 1.18
CA ALA A 98 5.84 -3.28 0.98
C ALA A 98 4.39 -3.40 0.48
N ILE A 99 4.11 -4.31 -0.46
CA ILE A 99 2.74 -4.59 -0.94
C ILE A 99 1.87 -5.08 0.21
N VAL A 100 2.36 -6.02 1.03
CA VAL A 100 1.64 -6.53 2.21
C VAL A 100 1.32 -5.39 3.18
N ALA A 101 2.32 -4.54 3.50
CA ALA A 101 2.12 -3.39 4.38
C ALA A 101 1.03 -2.44 3.82
N TYR A 102 1.04 -2.16 2.53
CA TYR A 102 0.01 -1.32 1.90
C TYR A 102 -1.38 -1.96 2.00
N LEU A 103 -1.53 -3.27 1.73
CA LEU A 103 -2.82 -3.95 1.83
C LEU A 103 -3.43 -3.85 3.23
N LYS A 104 -2.62 -3.81 4.28
CA LYS A 104 -3.07 -3.62 5.68
C LYS A 104 -3.62 -2.22 5.95
N THR A 105 -3.33 -1.25 5.09
CA THR A 105 -3.90 0.12 5.20
C THR A 105 -5.26 0.26 4.52
N ILE A 106 -5.66 -0.71 3.69
CA ILE A 106 -6.93 -0.66 2.96
C ILE A 106 -8.06 -1.13 3.88
N PRO A 107 -9.06 -0.28 4.19
CA PRO A 107 -10.19 -0.67 5.05
C PRO A 107 -10.95 -1.87 4.48
N THR A 108 -11.43 -2.74 5.36
CA THR A 108 -12.35 -3.80 4.94
C THR A 108 -13.68 -3.17 4.53
N PRO A 109 -14.20 -3.47 3.32
CA PRO A 109 -15.52 -3.01 2.93
C PRO A 109 -16.57 -3.44 3.97
N ALA A 110 -17.48 -2.54 4.32
CA ALA A 110 -18.61 -2.90 5.16
C ALA A 110 -19.42 -4.03 4.47
N ALA A 111 -19.80 -5.04 5.23
CA ALA A 111 -20.70 -6.06 4.73
C ALA A 111 -21.97 -5.37 4.20
N PRO A 112 -22.50 -5.75 3.02
CA PRO A 112 -23.73 -5.20 2.54
C PRO A 112 -24.79 -5.41 3.64
N ALA A 113 -25.43 -4.31 4.07
CA ALA A 113 -26.53 -4.40 5.01
C ALA A 113 -27.55 -5.37 4.41
N LEU A 114 -27.80 -6.48 5.10
CA LEU A 114 -28.88 -7.38 4.73
C LEU A 114 -30.16 -6.55 4.87
N SER A 115 -30.62 -6.00 3.74
CA SER A 115 -31.95 -5.40 3.66
C SER A 115 -32.96 -6.52 3.88
N GLY A 116 -33.17 -6.84 5.14
CA GLY A 116 -34.25 -7.71 5.56
C GLY A 116 -35.57 -7.05 5.25
N THR A 117 -36.10 -7.33 4.06
CA THR A 117 -37.52 -7.18 3.81
C THR A 117 -38.12 -8.57 3.91
N ALA A 118 -38.32 -8.99 5.15
CA ALA A 118 -39.33 -10.00 5.42
C ALA A 118 -40.69 -9.41 5.02
N ARG A 119 -41.33 -10.02 4.05
CA ARG A 119 -42.78 -10.04 3.86
C ARG A 119 -43.19 -11.43 3.50
#